data_8b410e07863e4c63653f015054d7a641
#
_entry.id   8b410e07863e4c63653f015054d7a641
#
_cell.length_a   1.000
_cell.length_b   1.000
_cell.length_c   1.000
_cell.angle_alpha   90.00
_cell.angle_beta   90.00
_cell.angle_gamma   90.00
#
_symmetry.space_group_name_H-M   'P 1'
#
loop_
_entity.id
_entity.type
_entity.pdbx_description
1 polymer ?
#
loop_
_entity_poly.entity_id
_entity_poly.type
_entity_poly.pdbx_seq_one_letter_code
_entity_poly.pdbx_strand_id
1 'polypeptide(L)'
;MDNILFFLIPKAMCNFLFDDFTLRQALERMESAGFSALPILNKRGEYRGTLTEGDLMWAIKNMCYMDMRQAEAHRIMEITRRKDYIPVRVTTTMYALVSRASTQNFVPVVDDKDAFIGIVPRSAIIKYCLKHLFPED
;
A
#
# COMPACT_ATOMS: atom_id res chain seq x y z
N MET A 1 -17.22 15.60 -13.57
CA MET A 1 -16.77 14.24 -13.30
C MET A 1 -15.56 14.30 -12.38
N ASP A 2 -15.57 13.50 -11.32
CA ASP A 2 -14.51 13.58 -10.34
C ASP A 2 -13.26 12.85 -10.81
N ASN A 3 -12.12 13.49 -10.62
CA ASN A 3 -10.83 12.93 -10.93
C ASN A 3 -10.27 12.28 -9.67
N ILE A 4 -9.68 11.10 -9.77
CA ILE A 4 -9.12 10.39 -8.63
C ILE A 4 -8.03 11.21 -7.90
N LEU A 5 -7.41 12.16 -8.58
CA LEU A 5 -6.41 13.04 -7.96
C LEU A 5 -6.97 13.89 -6.82
N PHE A 6 -8.29 14.11 -6.75
CA PHE A 6 -8.91 14.78 -5.61
C PHE A 6 -8.76 13.99 -4.31
N PHE A 7 -8.59 12.68 -4.41
CA PHE A 7 -8.50 11.79 -3.24
C PHE A 7 -7.08 11.36 -2.94
N LEU A 8 -6.14 11.77 -3.77
CA LEU A 8 -4.76 11.28 -3.71
C LEU A 8 -4.01 11.88 -2.52
N ILE A 9 -3.38 11.00 -1.75
CA ILE A 9 -2.30 11.40 -0.86
C ILE A 9 -1.02 11.26 -1.68
N PRO A 10 -0.32 12.36 -2.00
CA PRO A 10 0.82 12.31 -2.89
C PRO A 10 2.01 11.57 -2.24
N LYS A 11 2.86 11.02 -3.06
CA LYS A 11 4.05 10.24 -2.65
C LYS A 11 4.86 10.94 -1.55
N ALA A 12 5.04 12.25 -1.65
CA ALA A 12 5.81 13.00 -0.66
C ALA A 12 5.24 12.93 0.75
N MET A 13 3.95 12.62 0.88
CA MET A 13 3.26 12.48 2.16
C MET A 13 2.99 11.04 2.54
N CYS A 14 3.46 10.09 1.75
CA CYS A 14 3.25 8.67 2.02
C CYS A 14 4.44 8.07 2.75
N ASN A 15 4.16 7.06 3.58
CA ASN A 15 5.18 6.14 4.04
C ASN A 15 5.23 4.96 3.08
N PHE A 16 6.43 4.48 2.77
CA PHE A 16 6.62 3.33 1.89
C PHE A 16 7.91 2.60 2.25
N LEU A 17 8.04 1.39 1.72
CA LEU A 17 9.21 0.54 1.91
C LEU A 17 9.99 0.49 0.60
N PHE A 18 11.31 0.32 0.67
CA PHE A 18 12.10 -0.04 -0.50
C PHE A 18 12.17 -1.56 -0.64
N ASP A 19 12.24 -2.03 -1.87
CA ASP A 19 12.24 -3.46 -2.18
C ASP A 19 13.48 -4.20 -1.67
N ASP A 20 14.54 -3.49 -1.30
CA ASP A 20 15.74 -4.07 -0.69
C ASP A 20 15.71 -4.06 0.84
N PHE A 21 14.62 -3.64 1.46
CA PHE A 21 14.49 -3.65 2.91
C PHE A 21 14.52 -5.06 3.47
N THR A 22 15.12 -5.20 4.64
CA THR A 22 15.01 -6.42 5.45
C THR A 22 13.67 -6.45 6.17
N LEU A 23 13.29 -7.60 6.69
CA LEU A 23 12.08 -7.74 7.50
C LEU A 23 12.12 -6.81 8.71
N ARG A 24 13.29 -6.68 9.33
CA ARG A 24 13.47 -5.79 10.47
C ARG A 24 13.23 -4.32 10.10
N GLN A 25 13.79 -3.87 8.99
CA GLN A 25 13.59 -2.50 8.52
C GLN A 25 12.11 -2.23 8.23
N ALA A 26 11.42 -3.20 7.63
CA ALA A 26 9.99 -3.08 7.35
C ALA A 26 9.18 -2.99 8.64
N LEU A 27 9.49 -3.82 9.62
CA LEU A 27 8.81 -3.81 10.91
C LEU A 27 8.96 -2.45 11.60
N GLU A 28 10.17 -1.90 11.63
CA GLU A 28 10.44 -0.59 12.21
C GLU A 28 9.69 0.52 11.47
N ARG A 29 9.64 0.46 10.15
CA ARG A 29 8.93 1.45 9.35
C ARG A 29 7.42 1.38 9.60
N MET A 30 6.83 0.19 9.67
CA MET A 30 5.41 0.01 9.96
C MET A 30 5.05 0.51 11.35
N GLU A 31 5.88 0.21 12.34
CA GLU A 31 5.66 0.67 13.71
C GLU A 31 5.68 2.19 13.77
N SER A 32 6.67 2.81 13.17
CA SER A 32 6.83 4.27 13.19
C SER A 32 5.72 4.98 12.39
N ALA A 33 5.28 4.39 11.27
CA ALA A 33 4.25 4.96 10.43
C ALA A 33 2.83 4.77 10.98
N GLY A 34 2.63 3.72 11.79
CA GLY A 34 1.31 3.40 12.35
C GLY A 34 0.32 2.85 11.35
N PHE A 35 0.78 2.32 10.21
CA PHE A 35 -0.09 1.75 9.18
C PHE A 35 -0.01 0.23 9.16
N SER A 36 -1.14 -0.41 8.80
CA SER A 36 -1.23 -1.87 8.70
C SER A 36 -0.74 -2.43 7.37
N ALA A 37 -0.47 -1.58 6.41
CA ALA A 37 0.05 -1.95 5.10
C ALA A 37 0.82 -0.77 4.50
N LEU A 38 1.92 -1.05 3.83
CA LEU A 38 2.74 -0.02 3.17
C LEU A 38 3.11 -0.45 1.75
N PRO A 39 3.09 0.50 0.80
CA PRO A 39 3.58 0.21 -0.55
C PRO A 39 5.07 -0.07 -0.55
N ILE A 40 5.49 -0.92 -1.48
CA ILE A 40 6.90 -1.25 -1.73
C ILE A 40 7.30 -0.60 -3.05
N LEU A 41 8.39 0.14 -3.03
CA LEU A 41 8.94 0.80 -4.22
C LEU A 41 10.37 0.31 -4.48
N ASN A 42 10.78 0.33 -5.74
CA ASN A 42 12.19 0.16 -6.05
C ASN A 42 12.91 1.52 -5.98
N LYS A 43 14.20 1.53 -6.23
CA LYS A 43 15.01 2.76 -6.16
C LYS A 43 14.69 3.77 -7.25
N ARG A 44 13.99 3.35 -8.30
CA ARG A 44 13.52 4.25 -9.37
C ARG A 44 12.14 4.83 -9.08
N GLY A 45 11.54 4.45 -7.93
CA GLY A 45 10.23 4.94 -7.53
C GLY A 45 9.06 4.18 -8.15
N GLU A 46 9.32 3.05 -8.78
CA GLU A 46 8.26 2.21 -9.35
C GLU A 46 7.59 1.37 -8.26
N TYR A 47 6.28 1.21 -8.38
CA TYR A 47 5.49 0.40 -7.45
C TYR A 47 5.79 -1.08 -7.66
N ARG A 48 6.14 -1.78 -6.58
CA ARG A 48 6.52 -3.20 -6.61
C ARG A 48 5.56 -4.12 -5.89
N GLY A 49 4.61 -3.55 -5.17
CA GLY A 49 3.65 -4.32 -4.39
C GLY A 49 3.36 -3.66 -3.05
N THR A 50 2.64 -4.37 -2.20
CA THR A 50 2.28 -3.88 -0.86
C THR A 50 2.53 -4.96 0.16
N LEU A 51 3.17 -4.58 1.26
CA LEU A 51 3.41 -5.47 2.39
C LEU A 51 2.42 -5.15 3.50
N THR A 52 1.69 -6.16 3.97
CA THR A 52 0.77 -6.02 5.09
C THR A 52 1.42 -6.49 6.39
N GLU A 53 0.85 -6.04 7.53
CA GLU A 53 1.27 -6.54 8.85
C GLU A 53 1.17 -8.06 8.92
N GLY A 54 0.11 -8.63 8.34
CA GLY A 54 -0.08 -10.08 8.32
C GLY A 54 1.03 -10.81 7.57
N ASP A 55 1.41 -10.30 6.41
CA ASP A 55 2.52 -10.87 5.63
C ASP A 55 3.81 -10.89 6.46
N LEU A 56 4.10 -9.77 7.12
CA LEU A 56 5.31 -9.62 7.92
C LEU A 56 5.27 -10.52 9.16
N MET A 57 4.13 -10.58 9.84
CA MET A 57 3.94 -11.42 11.03
C MET A 57 4.19 -12.90 10.69
N TRP A 58 3.59 -13.40 9.62
CA TRP A 58 3.76 -14.80 9.22
C TRP A 58 5.18 -15.10 8.75
N ALA A 59 5.85 -14.14 8.11
CA ALA A 59 7.23 -14.27 7.71
C ALA A 59 8.16 -14.36 8.93
N ILE A 60 7.96 -13.51 9.92
CA ILE A 60 8.75 -13.53 11.16
C ILE A 60 8.56 -14.87 11.87
N LYS A 61 7.34 -15.37 11.92
CA LYS A 61 7.06 -16.67 12.55
C LYS A 61 7.68 -17.82 11.77
N ASN A 62 7.46 -17.88 10.47
CA ASN A 62 7.77 -19.08 9.68
C ASN A 62 9.14 -19.07 9.03
N MET A 63 9.69 -17.91 8.70
CA MET A 63 11.03 -17.78 8.10
C MET A 63 12.09 -17.51 9.15
N CYS A 64 11.74 -16.78 10.21
CA CYS A 64 12.70 -16.31 11.20
C CYS A 64 12.57 -17.01 12.56
N TYR A 65 11.57 -17.89 12.71
CA TYR A 65 11.33 -18.62 13.97
C TYR A 65 11.24 -17.68 15.18
N MET A 66 10.64 -16.50 14.97
CA MET A 66 10.52 -15.44 15.97
C MET A 66 11.85 -14.85 16.46
N ASP A 67 12.95 -15.12 15.77
CA ASP A 67 14.26 -14.56 16.07
C ASP A 67 14.50 -13.30 15.24
N MET A 68 14.58 -12.15 15.91
CA MET A 68 14.75 -10.85 15.25
C MET A 68 16.11 -10.72 14.56
N ARG A 69 17.11 -11.51 14.94
CA ARG A 69 18.37 -11.53 14.21
C ARG A 69 18.20 -12.13 12.82
N GLN A 70 17.31 -13.09 12.69
CA GLN A 70 16.96 -13.67 11.38
C GLN A 70 16.18 -12.66 10.53
N ALA A 71 15.41 -11.77 11.14
CA ALA A 71 14.69 -10.73 10.43
C ALA A 71 15.62 -9.74 9.70
N GLU A 72 16.85 -9.57 10.15
CA GLU A 72 17.86 -8.79 9.44
C GLU A 72 18.48 -9.55 8.27
N ALA A 73 18.46 -10.87 8.31
CA ALA A 73 19.05 -11.71 7.27
C ALA A 73 18.11 -11.95 6.08
N HIS A 74 16.83 -11.67 6.23
CA HIS A 74 15.83 -11.88 5.18
C HIS A 74 15.30 -10.55 4.64
N ARG A 75 15.03 -10.50 3.34
CA ARG A 75 14.49 -9.31 2.67
C ARG A 75 13.00 -9.47 2.45
N ILE A 76 12.29 -8.34 2.43
CA ILE A 76 10.82 -8.35 2.27
C ILE A 76 10.38 -8.98 0.95
N MET A 77 11.19 -8.88 -0.11
CA MET A 77 10.82 -9.46 -1.40
C MET A 77 10.93 -10.99 -1.42
N GLU A 78 11.52 -11.61 -0.39
CA GLU A 78 11.49 -13.07 -0.21
C GLU A 78 10.14 -13.57 0.28
N ILE A 79 9.32 -12.69 0.84
CA ILE A 79 8.02 -13.06 1.39
C ILE A 79 7.03 -13.30 0.25
N THR A 80 6.33 -14.44 0.29
CA THR A 80 5.18 -14.66 -0.56
C THR A 80 4.00 -13.91 0.05
N ARG A 81 3.62 -12.80 -0.56
CA ARG A 81 2.50 -12.00 -0.07
C ARG A 81 1.19 -12.71 -0.42
N ARG A 82 0.29 -12.81 0.57
CA ARG A 82 -0.98 -13.52 0.40
C ARG A 82 -1.89 -12.84 -0.60
N LYS A 83 -1.90 -11.52 -0.57
CA LYS A 83 -2.75 -10.72 -1.44
C LYS A 83 -2.06 -9.41 -1.72
N ASP A 84 -1.51 -9.29 -2.90
CA ASP A 84 -0.89 -8.05 -3.31
C ASP A 84 -1.95 -7.03 -3.72
N TYR A 85 -1.66 -5.75 -3.50
CA TYR A 85 -2.55 -4.66 -3.88
C TYR A 85 -2.34 -4.33 -5.34
N ILE A 86 -3.43 -4.27 -6.08
CA ILE A 86 -3.41 -3.93 -7.48
C ILE A 86 -3.50 -2.41 -7.61
N PRO A 87 -2.53 -1.78 -8.29
CA PRO A 87 -2.56 -0.33 -8.48
C PRO A 87 -3.55 0.07 -9.57
N VAL A 88 -3.87 1.34 -9.60
CA VAL A 88 -4.63 1.96 -10.69
C VAL A 88 -3.80 3.06 -11.32
N ARG A 89 -4.10 3.38 -12.57
CA ARG A 89 -3.49 4.52 -13.25
C ARG A 89 -4.30 5.77 -13.00
N VAL A 90 -3.67 6.93 -13.15
CA VAL A 90 -4.31 8.24 -12.94
C VAL A 90 -5.61 8.37 -13.75
N THR A 91 -5.66 7.74 -14.92
CA THR A 91 -6.79 7.80 -15.83
C THR A 91 -7.90 6.81 -15.51
N THR A 92 -7.79 6.06 -14.42
CA THR A 92 -8.79 5.06 -14.03
C THR A 92 -10.17 5.68 -13.80
N THR A 93 -11.20 4.83 -13.88
CA THR A 93 -12.58 5.24 -13.58
C THR A 93 -12.85 5.19 -12.08
N MET A 94 -13.87 5.94 -11.63
CA MET A 94 -14.33 5.83 -10.25
C MET A 94 -14.81 4.41 -9.93
N TYR A 95 -15.44 3.74 -10.88
CA TYR A 95 -15.86 2.36 -10.70
C TYR A 95 -14.68 1.45 -10.36
N ALA A 96 -13.60 1.54 -11.13
CA ALA A 96 -12.40 0.73 -10.90
C ALA A 96 -11.77 1.05 -9.55
N LEU A 97 -11.72 2.32 -9.19
CA LEU A 97 -11.18 2.77 -7.91
C LEU A 97 -11.98 2.19 -6.73
N VAL A 98 -13.29 2.32 -6.77
CA VAL A 98 -14.19 1.78 -5.73
C VAL A 98 -14.08 0.26 -5.66
N SER A 99 -14.01 -0.40 -6.80
CA SER A 99 -13.85 -1.85 -6.87
C SER A 99 -12.56 -2.33 -6.16
N ARG A 100 -11.44 -1.64 -6.38
CA ARG A 100 -10.18 -1.97 -5.68
C ARG A 100 -10.31 -1.78 -4.18
N ALA A 101 -10.96 -0.70 -3.77
CA ALA A 101 -11.15 -0.38 -2.35
C ALA A 101 -11.99 -1.42 -1.60
N SER A 102 -12.78 -2.22 -2.32
CA SER A 102 -13.57 -3.28 -1.69
C SER A 102 -12.70 -4.35 -1.03
N THR A 103 -11.47 -4.51 -1.49
CA THR A 103 -10.55 -5.55 -1.00
C THR A 103 -9.18 -5.03 -0.57
N GLN A 104 -8.94 -3.72 -0.69
CA GLN A 104 -7.65 -3.10 -0.35
C GLN A 104 -7.89 -1.93 0.60
N ASN A 105 -7.04 -1.79 1.60
CA ASN A 105 -7.15 -0.69 2.57
C ASN A 105 -6.86 0.68 1.95
N PHE A 106 -6.07 0.67 0.89
CA PHE A 106 -5.82 1.83 0.05
C PHE A 106 -5.58 1.35 -1.38
N VAL A 107 -5.64 2.27 -2.30
CA VAL A 107 -5.39 1.97 -3.72
C VAL A 107 -4.12 2.70 -4.14
N PRO A 108 -3.05 1.98 -4.48
CA PRO A 108 -1.84 2.61 -5.02
C PRO A 108 -2.14 3.21 -6.39
N VAL A 109 -1.59 4.38 -6.66
CA VAL A 109 -1.77 5.07 -7.93
C VAL A 109 -0.41 5.22 -8.60
N VAL A 110 -0.36 4.84 -9.87
CA VAL A 110 0.85 4.91 -10.69
C VAL A 110 0.59 5.72 -11.96
N ASP A 111 1.67 6.25 -12.53
CA ASP A 111 1.59 6.92 -13.83
C ASP A 111 1.72 5.91 -14.99
N ASP A 112 1.84 6.41 -16.20
CA ASP A 112 1.95 5.58 -17.42
C ASP A 112 3.27 4.80 -17.51
N LYS A 113 4.23 5.09 -16.65
CA LYS A 113 5.54 4.41 -16.58
C LYS A 113 5.68 3.56 -15.31
N ASP A 114 4.56 3.30 -14.64
CA ASP A 114 4.49 2.55 -13.39
C ASP A 114 5.19 3.22 -12.21
N ALA A 115 5.51 4.51 -12.32
CA ALA A 115 6.04 5.27 -11.20
C ALA A 115 4.92 5.52 -10.18
N PHE A 116 5.23 5.25 -8.92
CA PHE A 116 4.29 5.46 -7.82
C PHE A 116 4.11 6.96 -7.56
N ILE A 117 2.87 7.43 -7.62
CA ILE A 117 2.57 8.84 -7.39
C ILE A 117 1.83 9.10 -6.07
N GLY A 118 1.29 8.07 -5.45
CA GLY A 118 0.61 8.20 -4.17
C GLY A 118 -0.42 7.10 -3.95
N ILE A 119 -1.25 7.31 -2.95
CA ILE A 119 -2.32 6.36 -2.61
C ILE A 119 -3.66 7.08 -2.51
N VAL A 120 -4.74 6.32 -2.71
CA VAL A 120 -6.09 6.77 -2.37
C VAL A 120 -6.55 5.88 -1.21
N PRO A 121 -6.71 6.44 0.01
CA PRO A 121 -7.17 5.64 1.14
C PRO A 121 -8.60 5.19 0.94
N ARG A 122 -8.93 3.99 1.42
CA ARG A 122 -10.31 3.48 1.40
C ARG A 122 -11.26 4.47 2.08
N SER A 123 -10.84 5.10 3.16
CA SER A 123 -11.66 6.07 3.89
C SER A 123 -12.08 7.26 3.02
N ALA A 124 -11.21 7.73 2.14
CA ALA A 124 -11.53 8.83 1.23
C ALA A 124 -12.60 8.41 0.22
N ILE A 125 -12.51 7.18 -0.27
CA ILE A 125 -13.48 6.62 -1.21
C ILE A 125 -14.83 6.43 -0.53
N ILE A 126 -14.84 5.91 0.69
CA ILE A 126 -16.07 5.73 1.46
C ILE A 126 -16.75 7.07 1.72
N LYS A 127 -16.00 8.09 2.11
CA LYS A 127 -16.54 9.44 2.33
C LYS A 127 -17.16 10.02 1.06
N TYR A 128 -16.51 9.81 -0.08
CA TYR A 128 -17.06 10.23 -1.38
C TYR A 128 -18.40 9.53 -1.65
N CYS A 129 -18.46 8.21 -1.46
CA CYS A 129 -19.67 7.44 -1.67
C CYS A 129 -20.79 7.88 -0.73
N LEU A 130 -20.49 8.13 0.53
CA LEU A 130 -21.47 8.61 1.51
C LEU A 130 -22.07 9.95 1.08
N LYS A 131 -21.23 10.88 0.65
CA LYS A 131 -21.65 12.19 0.22
C LYS A 131 -22.56 12.16 -1.00
N HIS A 132 -22.29 11.26 -1.95
CA HIS A 132 -23.02 11.18 -3.22
C HIS A 132 -24.26 10.28 -3.14
N LEU A 133 -24.21 9.22 -2.33
CA LEU A 133 -25.32 8.27 -2.17
C LEU A 133 -26.30 8.69 -1.08
N PHE A 134 -25.81 9.38 -0.06
CA PHE A 134 -26.61 9.77 1.10
C PHE A 134 -26.36 11.25 1.40
N PRO A 135 -26.81 12.15 0.51
CA PRO A 135 -26.59 13.58 0.73
C PRO A 135 -27.32 14.05 1.98
N GLU A 136 -26.66 14.88 2.77
CA GLU A 136 -27.30 15.53 3.92
C GLU A 136 -28.28 16.59 3.47
N ASP A 137 -29.33 16.73 4.24
CA ASP A 137 -30.35 17.75 4.00
C ASP A 137 -29.87 19.14 4.42
#